data_6697019197037714ce1beda3a5875153
#
_entry.id   6697019197037714ce1beda3a5875153
#
_cell.length_a   1.000
_cell.length_b   1.000
_cell.length_c   1.000
_cell.angle_alpha   90.00
_cell.angle_beta   90.00
_cell.angle_gamma   90.00
#
_symmetry.space_group_name_H-M   'P 1'
#
loop_
_entity.id
_entity.type
_entity.pdbx_description
1 polymer ?
#
loop_
_entity_poly.entity_id
_entity_poly.type
_entity_poly.pdbx_seq_one_letter_code
_entity_poly.pdbx_strand_id
1 'polypeptide(L)'
;MPLSNIAILAMRPVAAVLGGLLLAASFPPIGASWLAPLAVALITVSTVTARRVRGGFGWGLLGGLTFFLVLLAWIDVLGVDAWLLLATYCALWLGALGAANRILRRLPAWPLWIAAAWVAQEALRDRVPYGGFPWGRLAFSQAQSPALGLASILGAAGVSFAVALAGALLAWVAIRCLPVRLRGATDLAQPEANSAPTKPATVATAALLAVGVWVCGAAIPRPTTGESVSGPATTTVALVQGSVPGSGLDAMSQRRAVLNNHVRETKVLAADVRAGKVEAPQLVIWPENSTDIDPLSDSAAGAAISAAANDIGVPILVGAVVNNPTVPGTLWNVGIVWNPQTGPSQYYVKRHPVPFGEYLPGRSLLSRFISRFDRVPYDFAAGENPGVLQVGPARLADVICFEIAYDEVVRDAVLTGGRAINVLANNATYTHSGPGGSAQSEQQAAMSQVRAVEHGRSVLIAATSGVTAIINPAGEVVAQAPVLEASYLVDEIPLRDTITIADRIGAWPEWLLFLAVLVGVSLSTVRYRRSRRIQGEPTDDSDDDSSPAER
;
A
#
# COMPACT_ATOMS: atom_id res chain seq x y z
N MET A 1 -31.15 -4.46 33.15
CA MET A 1 -29.69 -4.60 32.97
C MET A 1 -28.99 -3.55 33.81
N PRO A 2 -27.95 -3.86 34.60
CA PRO A 2 -27.21 -2.84 35.32
C PRO A 2 -26.54 -1.87 34.32
N LEU A 3 -26.52 -0.56 34.67
CA LEU A 3 -25.96 0.53 33.82
C LEU A 3 -24.54 0.24 33.35
N SER A 4 -23.75 -0.54 34.11
CA SER A 4 -22.42 -1.00 33.72
C SER A 4 -22.39 -1.88 32.47
N ASN A 5 -23.41 -2.72 32.25
CA ASN A 5 -23.49 -3.59 31.06
C ASN A 5 -23.88 -2.80 29.82
N ILE A 6 -24.67 -1.75 29.94
CA ILE A 6 -25.06 -0.86 28.82
C ILE A 6 -23.84 -0.05 28.38
N ALA A 7 -23.06 0.48 29.31
CA ALA A 7 -21.84 1.23 28.98
C ALA A 7 -20.81 0.39 28.21
N ILE A 8 -20.60 -0.88 28.58
CA ILE A 8 -19.67 -1.79 27.88
C ILE A 8 -20.20 -2.17 26.49
N LEU A 9 -21.51 -2.40 26.36
CA LEU A 9 -22.14 -2.68 25.09
C LEU A 9 -21.98 -1.52 24.10
N ALA A 10 -22.09 -0.27 24.59
CA ALA A 10 -21.89 0.94 23.78
C ALA A 10 -20.40 1.23 23.47
N MET A 11 -19.47 0.81 24.32
CA MET A 11 -18.02 1.05 24.09
C MET A 11 -17.46 0.34 22.87
N ARG A 12 -17.93 -0.86 22.55
CA ARG A 12 -17.38 -1.67 21.43
C ARG A 12 -17.60 -1.03 20.06
N PRO A 13 -18.84 -0.66 19.67
CA PRO A 13 -19.06 0.00 18.38
C PRO A 13 -18.34 1.35 18.31
N VAL A 14 -18.32 2.12 19.39
CA VAL A 14 -17.60 3.40 19.45
C VAL A 14 -16.10 3.18 19.25
N ALA A 15 -15.50 2.19 19.92
CA ALA A 15 -14.09 1.86 19.75
C ALA A 15 -13.78 1.36 18.33
N ALA A 16 -14.66 0.56 17.72
CA ALA A 16 -14.49 0.10 16.35
C ALA A 16 -14.53 1.25 15.33
N VAL A 17 -15.56 2.11 15.44
CA VAL A 17 -15.73 3.27 14.54
C VAL A 17 -14.60 4.28 14.72
N LEU A 18 -14.32 4.67 15.97
CA LEU A 18 -13.23 5.61 16.25
C LEU A 18 -11.87 5.05 15.83
N GLY A 19 -11.63 3.75 16.07
CA GLY A 19 -10.43 3.06 15.60
C GLY A 19 -10.28 3.12 14.09
N GLY A 20 -11.36 2.87 13.34
CA GLY A 20 -11.36 2.99 11.87
C GLY A 20 -11.07 4.42 11.38
N LEU A 21 -11.69 5.43 12.00
CA LEU A 21 -11.46 6.85 11.66
C LEU A 21 -10.02 7.30 11.97
N LEU A 22 -9.49 6.95 13.14
CA LEU A 22 -8.11 7.27 13.51
C LEU A 22 -7.11 6.56 12.60
N LEU A 23 -7.42 5.33 12.19
CA LEU A 23 -6.58 4.60 11.24
C LEU A 23 -6.57 5.29 9.88
N ALA A 24 -7.70 5.75 9.37
CA ALA A 24 -7.75 6.53 8.13
C ALA A 24 -6.98 7.85 8.26
N ALA A 25 -7.10 8.55 9.40
CA ALA A 25 -6.37 9.78 9.66
C ALA A 25 -4.85 9.59 9.81
N SER A 26 -4.37 8.35 10.02
CA SER A 26 -2.94 8.06 10.01
C SER A 26 -2.31 8.01 8.62
N PHE A 27 -3.14 7.95 7.57
CA PHE A 27 -2.71 8.00 6.16
C PHE A 27 -2.86 9.41 5.58
N PRO A 28 -2.14 9.73 4.49
CA PRO A 28 -2.41 10.95 3.73
C PRO A 28 -3.89 11.02 3.24
N PRO A 29 -4.43 12.25 3.14
CA PRO A 29 -3.76 13.54 3.25
C PRO A 29 -3.52 14.05 4.68
N ILE A 30 -4.10 13.45 5.72
CA ILE A 30 -3.88 13.87 7.11
C ILE A 30 -2.48 13.46 7.60
N GLY A 31 -2.08 12.21 7.37
CA GLY A 31 -0.73 11.72 7.62
C GLY A 31 -0.29 11.65 9.10
N ALA A 32 -1.25 11.64 10.04
CA ALA A 32 -0.96 11.61 11.48
C ALA A 32 -0.53 10.20 11.93
N SER A 33 0.67 9.76 11.54
CA SER A 33 1.19 8.39 11.72
C SER A 33 1.09 7.85 13.14
N TRP A 34 1.23 8.72 14.16
CA TRP A 34 1.11 8.37 15.58
C TRP A 34 -0.29 7.91 16.01
N LEU A 35 -1.32 8.18 15.20
CA LEU A 35 -2.68 7.68 15.42
C LEU A 35 -2.80 6.18 15.12
N ALA A 36 -1.95 5.61 14.26
CA ALA A 36 -2.06 4.21 13.86
C ALA A 36 -1.98 3.21 15.04
N PRO A 37 -1.01 3.29 15.98
CA PRO A 37 -1.01 2.42 17.17
C PRO A 37 -2.26 2.59 18.03
N LEU A 38 -2.78 3.81 18.17
CA LEU A 38 -4.01 4.08 18.94
C LEU A 38 -5.24 3.48 18.24
N ALA A 39 -5.32 3.61 16.93
CA ALA A 39 -6.37 3.02 16.11
C ALA A 39 -6.40 1.49 16.23
N VAL A 40 -5.23 0.86 16.08
CA VAL A 40 -5.06 -0.58 16.29
C VAL A 40 -5.48 -0.99 17.71
N ALA A 41 -5.13 -0.20 18.72
CA ALA A 41 -5.54 -0.48 20.11
C ALA A 41 -7.06 -0.49 20.26
N LEU A 42 -7.76 0.50 19.69
CA LEU A 42 -9.23 0.59 19.76
C LEU A 42 -9.92 -0.56 19.01
N ILE A 43 -9.47 -0.88 17.79
CA ILE A 43 -9.98 -2.02 17.03
C ILE A 43 -9.72 -3.33 17.80
N THR A 44 -8.54 -3.47 18.38
CA THR A 44 -8.19 -4.64 19.18
C THR A 44 -9.09 -4.76 20.43
N VAL A 45 -9.29 -3.68 21.20
CA VAL A 45 -10.19 -3.67 22.35
C VAL A 45 -11.61 -4.07 21.94
N SER A 46 -12.14 -3.52 20.84
CA SER A 46 -13.49 -3.85 20.38
C SER A 46 -13.65 -5.34 20.05
N THR A 47 -12.65 -5.94 19.40
CA THR A 47 -12.67 -7.33 18.92
C THR A 47 -12.36 -8.35 20.01
N VAL A 48 -11.32 -8.13 20.83
CA VAL A 48 -10.94 -9.09 21.90
C VAL A 48 -11.95 -9.12 23.03
N THR A 49 -12.68 -8.04 23.30
CA THR A 49 -13.74 -7.98 24.31
C THR A 49 -15.09 -8.49 23.82
N ALA A 50 -15.21 -8.87 22.54
CA ALA A 50 -16.44 -9.46 22.01
C ALA A 50 -16.81 -10.76 22.75
N ARG A 51 -18.11 -10.99 22.96
CA ARG A 51 -18.59 -12.19 23.67
C ARG A 51 -18.33 -13.47 22.86
N ARG A 52 -18.52 -13.44 21.54
CA ARG A 52 -18.39 -14.57 20.64
C ARG A 52 -17.46 -14.23 19.48
N VAL A 53 -16.94 -15.24 18.77
CA VAL A 53 -16.11 -15.06 17.57
C VAL A 53 -16.84 -14.26 16.50
N ARG A 54 -18.14 -14.51 16.27
CA ARG A 54 -18.99 -13.73 15.35
C ARG A 54 -19.05 -12.25 15.72
N GLY A 55 -19.07 -11.93 17.02
CA GLY A 55 -18.99 -10.54 17.51
C GLY A 55 -17.64 -9.92 17.23
N GLY A 56 -16.54 -10.68 17.40
CA GLY A 56 -15.18 -10.25 17.01
C GLY A 56 -15.11 -9.89 15.52
N PHE A 57 -15.65 -10.77 14.67
CA PHE A 57 -15.78 -10.50 13.23
C PHE A 57 -16.59 -9.22 12.96
N GLY A 58 -17.77 -9.08 13.58
CA GLY A 58 -18.64 -7.91 13.35
C GLY A 58 -17.99 -6.57 13.76
N TRP A 59 -17.26 -6.51 14.88
CA TRP A 59 -16.56 -5.29 15.31
C TRP A 59 -15.33 -5.02 14.45
N GLY A 60 -14.59 -6.05 14.02
CA GLY A 60 -13.52 -5.92 13.05
C GLY A 60 -14.01 -5.40 11.70
N LEU A 61 -15.13 -5.95 11.21
CA LEU A 61 -15.79 -5.49 9.99
C LEU A 61 -16.23 -4.03 10.08
N LEU A 62 -16.85 -3.62 11.19
CA LEU A 62 -17.30 -2.24 11.41
C LEU A 62 -16.11 -1.27 11.40
N GLY A 63 -15.03 -1.59 12.13
CA GLY A 63 -13.80 -0.78 12.12
C GLY A 63 -13.16 -0.73 10.73
N GLY A 64 -13.14 -1.87 10.02
CA GLY A 64 -12.66 -1.98 8.66
C GLY A 64 -13.49 -1.17 7.65
N LEU A 65 -14.81 -1.24 7.73
CA LEU A 65 -15.69 -0.42 6.88
C LEU A 65 -15.45 1.07 7.13
N THR A 66 -15.39 1.50 8.39
CA THR A 66 -15.12 2.90 8.71
C THR A 66 -13.77 3.35 8.18
N PHE A 67 -12.74 2.50 8.28
CA PHE A 67 -11.41 2.78 7.77
C PHE A 67 -11.38 2.88 6.24
N PHE A 68 -11.83 1.83 5.55
CA PHE A 68 -11.68 1.76 4.09
C PHE A 68 -12.67 2.65 3.34
N LEU A 69 -13.85 2.95 3.88
CA LEU A 69 -14.74 3.94 3.28
C LEU A 69 -14.12 5.34 3.25
N VAL A 70 -13.36 5.70 4.30
CA VAL A 70 -12.67 6.99 4.34
C VAL A 70 -11.39 6.96 3.51
N LEU A 71 -10.54 5.92 3.68
CA LEU A 71 -9.25 5.82 2.98
C LEU A 71 -9.40 5.78 1.46
N LEU A 72 -10.42 5.07 0.97
CA LEU A 72 -10.65 4.81 -0.45
C LEU A 72 -11.75 5.71 -1.04
N ALA A 73 -12.08 6.84 -0.38
CA ALA A 73 -13.12 7.74 -0.88
C ALA A 73 -12.85 8.26 -2.30
N TRP A 74 -11.57 8.34 -2.71
CA TRP A 74 -11.15 8.74 -4.05
C TRP A 74 -11.58 7.75 -5.17
N ILE A 75 -12.04 6.53 -4.83
CA ILE A 75 -12.58 5.55 -5.79
C ILE A 75 -14.00 5.94 -6.26
N ASP A 76 -14.71 6.82 -5.56
CA ASP A 76 -16.09 7.21 -5.88
C ASP A 76 -16.23 7.82 -7.29
N VAL A 77 -15.16 8.42 -7.83
CA VAL A 77 -15.08 8.91 -9.21
C VAL A 77 -15.34 7.81 -10.24
N LEU A 78 -15.01 6.55 -9.93
CA LEU A 78 -15.31 5.39 -10.77
C LEU A 78 -16.74 4.91 -10.60
N GLY A 79 -17.40 5.29 -9.52
CA GLY A 79 -18.78 4.98 -9.13
C GLY A 79 -18.87 4.55 -7.66
N VAL A 80 -19.93 5.03 -7.01
CA VAL A 80 -20.19 4.76 -5.58
C VAL A 80 -20.24 3.25 -5.29
N ASP A 81 -20.76 2.44 -6.19
CA ASP A 81 -20.81 0.99 -6.06
C ASP A 81 -19.41 0.35 -6.12
N ALA A 82 -18.52 0.82 -7.00
CA ALA A 82 -17.13 0.35 -7.04
C ALA A 82 -16.40 0.66 -5.72
N TRP A 83 -16.56 1.87 -5.21
CA TRP A 83 -16.03 2.29 -3.91
C TRP A 83 -16.58 1.42 -2.77
N LEU A 84 -17.89 1.24 -2.67
CA LEU A 84 -18.51 0.44 -1.61
C LEU A 84 -18.11 -1.04 -1.67
N LEU A 85 -18.03 -1.62 -2.86
CA LEU A 85 -17.60 -3.01 -3.05
C LEU A 85 -16.15 -3.22 -2.63
N LEU A 86 -15.24 -2.36 -3.07
CA LEU A 86 -13.82 -2.46 -2.72
C LEU A 86 -13.59 -2.22 -1.22
N ALA A 87 -14.20 -1.19 -0.65
CA ALA A 87 -14.12 -0.92 0.78
C ALA A 87 -14.67 -2.08 1.62
N THR A 88 -15.79 -2.68 1.19
CA THR A 88 -16.37 -3.85 1.86
C THR A 88 -15.46 -5.07 1.74
N TYR A 89 -14.93 -5.35 0.56
CA TYR A 89 -13.95 -6.42 0.37
C TYR A 89 -12.75 -6.27 1.32
N CYS A 90 -12.15 -5.09 1.39
CA CYS A 90 -11.03 -4.84 2.29
C CYS A 90 -11.45 -4.96 3.78
N ALA A 91 -12.65 -4.50 4.14
CA ALA A 91 -13.16 -4.57 5.50
C ALA A 91 -13.44 -6.00 5.97
N LEU A 92 -13.80 -6.92 5.07
CA LEU A 92 -13.98 -8.35 5.40
C LEU A 92 -12.70 -8.98 5.96
N TRP A 93 -11.53 -8.57 5.50
CA TRP A 93 -10.25 -9.00 6.06
C TRP A 93 -10.04 -8.53 7.50
N LEU A 94 -10.45 -7.28 7.82
CA LEU A 94 -10.45 -6.80 9.21
C LEU A 94 -11.52 -7.50 10.05
N GLY A 95 -12.63 -7.92 9.45
CA GLY A 95 -13.60 -8.82 10.08
C GLY A 95 -12.97 -10.16 10.46
N ALA A 96 -12.25 -10.79 9.54
CA ALA A 96 -11.54 -12.04 9.78
C ALA A 96 -10.45 -11.88 10.86
N LEU A 97 -9.68 -10.77 10.83
CA LEU A 97 -8.76 -10.38 11.89
C LEU A 97 -9.47 -10.28 13.24
N GLY A 98 -10.63 -9.62 13.30
CA GLY A 98 -11.40 -9.50 14.52
C GLY A 98 -11.87 -10.84 15.09
N ALA A 99 -12.24 -11.80 14.24
CA ALA A 99 -12.54 -13.17 14.64
C ALA A 99 -11.28 -13.88 15.19
N ALA A 100 -10.15 -13.74 14.50
CA ALA A 100 -8.86 -14.29 14.94
C ALA A 100 -8.43 -13.70 16.30
N ASN A 101 -8.53 -12.37 16.48
CA ASN A 101 -8.22 -11.68 17.72
C ASN A 101 -9.01 -12.26 18.91
N ARG A 102 -10.31 -12.55 18.69
CA ARG A 102 -11.16 -13.15 19.73
C ARG A 102 -10.72 -14.57 20.13
N ILE A 103 -10.13 -15.31 19.21
CA ILE A 103 -9.58 -16.65 19.46
C ILE A 103 -8.21 -16.55 20.13
N LEU A 104 -7.30 -15.77 19.55
CA LEU A 104 -5.88 -15.67 19.93
C LEU A 104 -5.68 -15.02 21.30
N ARG A 105 -6.61 -14.16 21.77
CA ARG A 105 -6.53 -13.53 23.09
C ARG A 105 -6.44 -14.54 24.24
N ARG A 106 -6.80 -15.81 24.01
CA ARG A 106 -6.72 -16.89 25.03
C ARG A 106 -5.30 -17.40 25.25
N LEU A 107 -4.39 -17.06 24.35
CA LEU A 107 -3.00 -17.48 24.43
C LEU A 107 -2.19 -16.56 25.33
N PRO A 108 -1.12 -17.04 25.98
CA PRO A 108 -0.17 -16.20 26.67
C PRO A 108 0.47 -15.22 25.67
N ALA A 109 0.86 -14.04 26.15
CA ALA A 109 1.43 -12.97 25.30
C ALA A 109 0.58 -12.64 24.05
N TRP A 110 -0.76 -12.65 24.18
CA TRP A 110 -1.69 -12.46 23.08
C TRP A 110 -1.44 -11.19 22.23
N PRO A 111 -0.81 -10.08 22.71
CA PRO A 111 -0.46 -8.97 21.84
C PRO A 111 0.44 -9.35 20.67
N LEU A 112 1.38 -10.29 20.86
CA LEU A 112 2.24 -10.80 19.78
C LEU A 112 1.45 -11.56 18.71
N TRP A 113 0.50 -12.39 19.14
CA TRP A 113 -0.36 -13.14 18.23
C TRP A 113 -1.29 -12.24 17.41
N ILE A 114 -1.78 -11.16 18.02
CA ILE A 114 -2.62 -10.16 17.34
C ILE A 114 -1.80 -9.37 16.31
N ALA A 115 -0.57 -8.97 16.65
CA ALA A 115 0.33 -8.32 15.71
C ALA A 115 0.65 -9.24 14.51
N ALA A 116 0.92 -10.53 14.78
CA ALA A 116 1.11 -11.52 13.72
C ALA A 116 -0.14 -11.69 12.85
N ALA A 117 -1.34 -11.73 13.47
CA ALA A 117 -2.60 -11.83 12.73
C ALA A 117 -2.88 -10.61 11.85
N TRP A 118 -2.44 -9.43 12.28
CA TRP A 118 -2.56 -8.23 11.46
C TRP A 118 -1.72 -8.34 10.18
N VAL A 119 -0.45 -8.72 10.28
CA VAL A 119 0.42 -8.92 9.12
C VAL A 119 -0.09 -10.06 8.24
N ALA A 120 -0.55 -11.15 8.84
CA ALA A 120 -1.09 -12.29 8.09
C ALA A 120 -2.31 -11.92 7.23
N GLN A 121 -3.23 -11.08 7.76
CA GLN A 121 -4.37 -10.62 6.96
C GLN A 121 -3.94 -9.63 5.85
N GLU A 122 -2.96 -8.76 6.10
CA GLU A 122 -2.39 -7.91 5.04
C GLU A 122 -1.79 -8.77 3.93
N ALA A 123 -0.94 -9.74 4.28
CA ALA A 123 -0.30 -10.63 3.32
C ALA A 123 -1.30 -11.41 2.44
N LEU A 124 -2.45 -11.83 2.99
CA LEU A 124 -3.50 -12.49 2.22
C LEU A 124 -4.28 -11.51 1.35
N ARG A 125 -4.68 -10.35 1.89
CA ARG A 125 -5.41 -9.31 1.17
C ARG A 125 -4.61 -8.77 -0.01
N ASP A 126 -3.29 -8.75 0.12
CA ASP A 126 -2.37 -8.25 -0.90
C ASP A 126 -2.18 -9.24 -2.07
N ARG A 127 -2.71 -10.48 -1.96
CA ARG A 127 -2.53 -11.54 -2.96
C ARG A 127 -3.83 -12.11 -3.51
N VAL A 128 -4.94 -12.02 -2.78
CA VAL A 128 -6.20 -12.74 -3.12
C VAL A 128 -7.38 -11.78 -3.08
N PRO A 129 -8.32 -11.84 -4.06
CA PRO A 129 -8.25 -12.46 -5.37
C PRO A 129 -7.51 -11.57 -6.40
N TYR A 130 -7.22 -12.08 -7.59
CA TYR A 130 -6.70 -11.34 -8.74
C TYR A 130 -5.41 -10.52 -8.46
N GLY A 131 -4.51 -11.03 -7.62
CA GLY A 131 -3.32 -10.30 -7.17
C GLY A 131 -3.55 -9.43 -5.95
N GLY A 132 -4.78 -9.40 -5.40
CA GLY A 132 -5.11 -8.68 -4.18
C GLY A 132 -5.18 -7.16 -4.31
N PHE A 133 -5.24 -6.50 -3.15
CA PHE A 133 -5.26 -5.04 -3.05
C PHE A 133 -4.39 -4.58 -1.86
N PRO A 134 -3.09 -4.33 -2.07
CA PRO A 134 -2.13 -3.99 -1.01
C PRO A 134 -2.27 -2.58 -0.45
N TRP A 135 -3.29 -1.82 -0.84
CA TRP A 135 -3.57 -0.48 -0.33
C TRP A 135 -4.00 -0.49 1.14
N GLY A 136 -3.57 0.48 1.92
CA GLY A 136 -3.96 0.59 3.33
C GLY A 136 -3.26 -0.41 4.27
N ARG A 137 -2.05 -0.90 3.94
CA ARG A 137 -1.16 -1.60 4.89
C ARG A 137 -0.70 -0.62 5.97
N LEU A 138 -0.59 -1.06 7.23
CA LEU A 138 -0.13 -0.20 8.33
C LEU A 138 1.22 0.47 8.04
N ALA A 139 2.12 -0.23 7.37
CA ALA A 139 3.43 0.31 6.99
C ALA A 139 3.32 1.62 6.21
N PHE A 140 2.35 1.74 5.31
CA PHE A 140 2.19 2.92 4.45
C PHE A 140 1.65 4.16 5.19
N SER A 141 1.10 3.99 6.40
CA SER A 141 0.80 5.10 7.30
C SER A 141 2.04 5.65 8.03
N GLN A 142 3.19 4.99 7.88
CA GLN A 142 4.40 5.25 8.67
C GLN A 142 5.52 5.95 7.90
N ALA A 143 5.23 6.50 6.73
CA ALA A 143 6.21 7.15 5.86
C ALA A 143 7.05 8.24 6.55
N GLN A 144 6.47 8.92 7.54
CA GLN A 144 7.13 9.99 8.31
C GLN A 144 7.29 9.64 9.80
N SER A 145 7.22 8.35 10.16
CA SER A 145 7.30 7.92 11.56
C SER A 145 8.68 7.39 11.95
N PRO A 146 8.97 7.34 13.26
CA PRO A 146 10.18 6.66 13.75
C PRO A 146 10.28 5.19 13.35
N ALA A 147 9.16 4.50 13.12
CA ALA A 147 9.14 3.08 12.75
C ALA A 147 9.66 2.81 11.32
N LEU A 148 9.75 3.84 10.47
CA LEU A 148 10.09 3.68 9.05
C LEU A 148 11.42 2.95 8.81
N GLY A 149 12.43 3.17 9.66
CA GLY A 149 13.73 2.49 9.53
C GLY A 149 13.66 0.96 9.56
N LEU A 150 12.64 0.39 10.21
CA LEU A 150 12.42 -1.07 10.22
C LEU A 150 12.20 -1.64 8.81
N ALA A 151 11.75 -0.83 7.85
CA ALA A 151 11.53 -1.26 6.49
C ALA A 151 12.79 -1.83 5.83
N SER A 152 13.98 -1.27 6.10
CA SER A 152 15.26 -1.76 5.55
C SER A 152 15.69 -3.13 6.08
N ILE A 153 15.11 -3.60 7.20
CA ILE A 153 15.47 -4.88 7.84
C ILE A 153 14.38 -5.93 7.61
N LEU A 154 13.12 -5.59 7.86
CA LEU A 154 12.00 -6.53 7.87
C LEU A 154 10.93 -6.22 6.81
N GLY A 155 11.21 -5.29 5.91
CA GLY A 155 10.27 -4.85 4.89
C GLY A 155 9.06 -4.11 5.46
N ALA A 156 8.10 -3.81 4.61
CA ALA A 156 6.83 -3.23 5.02
C ALA A 156 6.10 -4.09 6.08
N ALA A 157 6.23 -5.42 6.00
CA ALA A 157 5.67 -6.34 6.98
C ALA A 157 6.19 -6.11 8.40
N GLY A 158 7.49 -5.81 8.56
CA GLY A 158 8.08 -5.49 9.86
C GLY A 158 7.57 -4.18 10.45
N VAL A 159 7.38 -3.17 9.61
CA VAL A 159 6.77 -1.89 10.04
C VAL A 159 5.32 -2.12 10.49
N SER A 160 4.51 -2.84 9.69
CA SER A 160 3.14 -3.23 10.05
C SER A 160 3.09 -3.99 11.37
N PHE A 161 4.01 -4.96 11.56
CA PHE A 161 4.10 -5.73 12.81
C PHE A 161 4.40 -4.85 14.01
N ALA A 162 5.36 -3.92 13.91
CA ALA A 162 5.73 -3.02 14.99
C ALA A 162 4.56 -2.12 15.42
N VAL A 163 3.85 -1.52 14.45
CA VAL A 163 2.65 -0.70 14.71
C VAL A 163 1.55 -1.53 15.35
N ALA A 164 1.27 -2.71 14.79
CA ALA A 164 0.24 -3.62 15.31
C ALA A 164 0.57 -4.11 16.72
N LEU A 165 1.85 -4.42 17.01
CA LEU A 165 2.29 -4.83 18.36
C LEU A 165 2.17 -3.68 19.35
N ALA A 166 2.60 -2.48 18.98
CA ALA A 166 2.43 -1.30 19.82
C ALA A 166 0.95 -1.08 20.18
N GLY A 167 0.05 -1.14 19.19
CA GLY A 167 -1.39 -1.02 19.40
C GLY A 167 -1.97 -2.15 20.27
N ALA A 168 -1.55 -3.39 20.03
CA ALA A 168 -2.01 -4.54 20.83
C ALA A 168 -1.54 -4.47 22.30
N LEU A 169 -0.32 -3.97 22.54
CA LEU A 169 0.19 -3.70 23.89
C LEU A 169 -0.60 -2.57 24.58
N LEU A 170 -0.91 -1.49 23.86
CA LEU A 170 -1.78 -0.42 24.37
C LEU A 170 -3.19 -0.94 24.71
N ALA A 171 -3.75 -1.81 23.85
CA ALA A 171 -5.03 -2.48 24.13
C ALA A 171 -4.94 -3.34 25.39
N TRP A 172 -3.85 -4.08 25.58
CA TRP A 172 -3.60 -4.89 26.76
C TRP A 172 -3.55 -4.00 28.03
N VAL A 173 -2.80 -2.89 27.97
CA VAL A 173 -2.73 -1.89 29.06
C VAL A 173 -4.12 -1.34 29.37
N ALA A 174 -4.86 -0.87 28.36
CA ALA A 174 -6.19 -0.32 28.52
C ALA A 174 -7.14 -1.31 29.23
N ILE A 175 -7.15 -2.57 28.80
CA ILE A 175 -7.98 -3.62 29.39
C ILE A 175 -7.58 -3.89 30.84
N ARG A 176 -6.27 -3.87 31.17
CA ARG A 176 -5.77 -4.08 32.53
C ARG A 176 -6.06 -2.89 33.48
N CYS A 177 -6.18 -1.70 32.96
CA CYS A 177 -6.57 -0.50 33.71
C CYS A 177 -8.09 -0.38 33.92
N LEU A 178 -8.92 -1.16 33.22
CA LEU A 178 -10.37 -1.15 33.48
C LEU A 178 -10.71 -1.61 34.91
N PRO A 179 -11.71 -1.00 35.56
CA PRO A 179 -12.23 -1.46 36.84
C PRO A 179 -12.63 -2.94 36.81
N VAL A 180 -12.37 -3.69 37.89
CA VAL A 180 -12.63 -5.14 37.96
C VAL A 180 -14.09 -5.48 37.62
N ARG A 181 -15.06 -4.64 38.05
CA ARG A 181 -16.49 -4.78 37.71
C ARG A 181 -16.76 -4.77 36.19
N LEU A 182 -16.00 -3.99 35.42
CA LEU A 182 -16.12 -3.89 33.96
C LEU A 182 -15.39 -5.05 33.29
N ARG A 183 -14.29 -5.57 33.85
CA ARG A 183 -13.59 -6.75 33.32
C ARG A 183 -14.47 -8.00 33.39
N GLY A 184 -15.20 -8.24 34.47
CA GLY A 184 -16.11 -9.39 34.63
C GLY A 184 -17.25 -9.39 33.61
N ALA A 185 -17.80 -8.21 33.29
CA ALA A 185 -18.89 -8.09 32.32
C ALA A 185 -18.46 -8.28 30.85
N THR A 186 -17.15 -8.27 30.56
CA THR A 186 -16.61 -8.48 29.21
C THR A 186 -16.24 -9.94 28.91
N ASP A 187 -16.60 -10.90 29.80
CA ASP A 187 -16.21 -12.31 29.70
C ASP A 187 -14.67 -12.50 29.60
N LEU A 188 -13.94 -11.55 30.18
CA LEU A 188 -12.48 -11.57 30.30
C LEU A 188 -12.00 -12.41 31.51
N ALA A 189 -12.91 -13.00 32.25
CA ALA A 189 -12.62 -13.93 33.32
C ALA A 189 -12.11 -15.25 32.73
N GLN A 190 -10.81 -15.34 32.47
CA GLN A 190 -10.13 -16.65 32.47
C GLN A 190 -10.05 -17.11 33.93
N PRO A 191 -10.40 -18.39 34.22
CA PRO A 191 -10.70 -18.81 35.57
C PRO A 191 -9.58 -18.68 36.60
N GLU A 192 -8.31 -18.50 36.28
CA GLU A 192 -7.28 -18.51 37.34
C GLU A 192 -6.03 -17.63 37.11
N ALA A 193 -5.67 -17.31 35.88
CA ALA A 193 -4.42 -16.56 35.61
C ALA A 193 -4.59 -15.02 35.61
N ASN A 194 -5.82 -14.50 35.59
CA ASN A 194 -6.12 -13.08 35.39
C ASN A 194 -6.83 -12.40 36.60
N SER A 195 -7.08 -13.09 37.68
CA SER A 195 -7.75 -12.56 38.86
C SER A 195 -6.83 -11.75 39.81
N ALA A 196 -5.54 -11.96 39.75
CA ALA A 196 -4.60 -11.16 40.51
C ALA A 196 -4.49 -9.72 39.95
N PRO A 197 -4.46 -8.69 40.83
CA PRO A 197 -4.22 -7.33 40.38
C PRO A 197 -2.87 -7.25 39.67
N THR A 198 -2.88 -6.78 38.41
CA THR A 198 -1.65 -6.61 37.63
C THR A 198 -0.78 -5.57 38.35
N LYS A 199 0.47 -5.91 38.65
CA LYS A 199 1.39 -4.98 39.30
C LYS A 199 1.52 -3.71 38.44
N PRO A 200 1.46 -2.50 39.03
CA PRO A 200 1.62 -1.25 38.24
C PRO A 200 2.88 -1.24 37.38
N ALA A 201 3.98 -1.83 37.89
CA ALA A 201 5.22 -1.99 37.14
C ALA A 201 5.03 -2.77 35.82
N THR A 202 4.24 -3.86 35.79
CA THR A 202 3.97 -4.64 34.59
C THR A 202 3.19 -3.84 33.54
N VAL A 203 2.24 -3.00 33.98
CA VAL A 203 1.48 -2.11 33.11
C VAL A 203 2.39 -1.03 32.50
N ALA A 204 3.23 -0.41 33.34
CA ALA A 204 4.21 0.58 32.91
C ALA A 204 5.22 -0.02 31.91
N THR A 205 5.73 -1.23 32.19
CA THR A 205 6.64 -1.93 31.26
C THR A 205 5.97 -2.18 29.91
N ALA A 206 4.71 -2.63 29.87
CA ALA A 206 4.01 -2.87 28.62
C ALA A 206 3.77 -1.57 27.82
N ALA A 207 3.46 -0.46 28.52
CA ALA A 207 3.32 0.84 27.89
C ALA A 207 4.66 1.34 27.30
N LEU A 208 5.76 1.18 28.03
CA LEU A 208 7.11 1.53 27.54
C LEU A 208 7.51 0.65 26.37
N LEU A 209 7.22 -0.65 26.39
CA LEU A 209 7.46 -1.55 25.26
C LEU A 209 6.64 -1.13 24.04
N ALA A 210 5.39 -0.70 24.18
CA ALA A 210 4.58 -0.23 23.07
C ALA A 210 5.23 0.97 22.36
N VAL A 211 5.70 1.95 23.13
CA VAL A 211 6.44 3.11 22.60
C VAL A 211 7.77 2.64 22.00
N GLY A 212 8.54 1.81 22.72
CA GLY A 212 9.85 1.33 22.29
C GLY A 212 9.81 0.59 20.95
N VAL A 213 8.85 -0.31 20.76
CA VAL A 213 8.66 -1.05 19.51
C VAL A 213 8.32 -0.12 18.35
N TRP A 214 7.51 0.90 18.60
CA TRP A 214 7.14 1.86 17.55
C TRP A 214 8.28 2.80 17.17
N VAL A 215 9.13 3.19 18.14
CA VAL A 215 10.23 4.14 17.89
C VAL A 215 11.57 3.47 17.55
N CYS A 216 11.69 2.14 17.69
CA CYS A 216 12.97 1.45 17.52
C CYS A 216 13.57 1.61 16.11
N GLY A 217 12.73 1.82 15.10
CA GLY A 217 13.18 2.10 13.73
C GLY A 217 14.02 3.37 13.59
N ALA A 218 13.86 4.35 14.51
CA ALA A 218 14.66 5.58 14.49
C ALA A 218 16.16 5.33 14.76
N ALA A 219 16.51 4.21 15.40
CA ALA A 219 17.89 3.83 15.66
C ALA A 219 18.58 3.18 14.46
N ILE A 220 17.84 2.84 13.38
CA ILE A 220 18.37 2.18 12.20
C ILE A 220 18.89 3.26 11.24
N PRO A 221 20.20 3.23 10.88
CA PRO A 221 20.76 4.19 9.94
C PRO A 221 20.08 4.10 8.57
N ARG A 222 19.76 5.25 8.01
CA ARG A 222 19.22 5.38 6.66
C ARG A 222 20.21 6.17 5.80
N PRO A 223 20.85 5.51 4.80
CA PRO A 223 21.87 6.14 3.99
C PRO A 223 21.25 7.17 3.02
N THR A 224 21.99 8.25 2.77
CA THR A 224 21.59 9.30 1.82
C THR A 224 22.58 9.43 0.64
N THR A 225 23.73 8.75 0.71
CA THR A 225 24.80 8.85 -0.29
C THR A 225 24.72 7.72 -1.33
N GLY A 226 25.20 8.01 -2.54
CA GLY A 226 25.34 7.03 -3.62
C GLY A 226 26.56 6.10 -3.44
N GLU A 227 26.64 5.10 -4.29
CA GLU A 227 27.69 4.08 -4.34
C GLU A 227 28.23 3.95 -5.77
N SER A 228 29.55 3.80 -5.90
CA SER A 228 30.23 3.69 -7.21
C SER A 228 30.67 2.26 -7.54
N VAL A 229 29.89 1.25 -7.14
CA VAL A 229 30.26 -0.17 -7.35
C VAL A 229 30.02 -0.60 -8.79
N SER A 230 28.85 -0.31 -9.36
CA SER A 230 28.45 -0.73 -10.71
C SER A 230 28.25 0.45 -11.70
N GLY A 231 28.79 1.64 -11.37
CA GLY A 231 28.63 2.84 -12.19
C GLY A 231 28.81 4.13 -11.38
N PRO A 232 28.34 5.28 -11.88
CA PRO A 232 28.42 6.55 -11.15
C PRO A 232 27.66 6.48 -9.82
N ALA A 233 28.15 7.19 -8.79
CA ALA A 233 27.49 7.26 -7.48
C ALA A 233 26.21 8.09 -7.50
N THR A 234 26.14 9.05 -8.42
CA THR A 234 25.01 9.97 -8.55
C THR A 234 24.66 10.17 -10.03
N THR A 235 23.49 10.72 -10.27
CA THR A 235 23.06 11.17 -11.61
C THR A 235 22.05 12.31 -11.47
N THR A 236 22.15 13.31 -12.37
CA THR A 236 21.16 14.39 -12.45
C THR A 236 19.98 13.92 -13.29
N VAL A 237 18.77 13.93 -12.72
CA VAL A 237 17.53 13.50 -13.35
C VAL A 237 16.58 14.66 -13.56
N ALA A 238 15.74 14.60 -14.60
CA ALA A 238 14.61 15.49 -14.75
C ALA A 238 13.31 14.67 -14.77
N LEU A 239 12.33 15.08 -13.96
CA LEU A 239 10.95 14.57 -13.98
C LEU A 239 10.06 15.61 -14.65
N VAL A 240 9.32 15.22 -15.69
CA VAL A 240 8.46 16.14 -16.45
C VAL A 240 7.00 15.80 -16.18
N GLN A 241 6.26 16.77 -15.65
CA GLN A 241 4.82 16.72 -15.44
C GLN A 241 4.14 17.59 -16.50
N GLY A 242 3.52 16.96 -17.51
CA GLY A 242 2.85 17.70 -18.57
C GLY A 242 1.48 18.26 -18.19
N SER A 243 0.90 17.76 -17.10
CA SER A 243 -0.49 17.92 -16.71
C SER A 243 -1.48 17.35 -17.72
N VAL A 244 -2.69 17.07 -17.29
CA VAL A 244 -3.77 16.55 -18.13
C VAL A 244 -4.90 17.58 -18.16
N PRO A 245 -5.35 18.02 -19.35
CA PRO A 245 -6.51 18.89 -19.46
C PRO A 245 -7.77 18.14 -18.97
N GLY A 246 -8.54 18.73 -18.06
CA GLY A 246 -9.75 18.12 -17.50
C GLY A 246 -9.49 17.32 -16.23
N SER A 247 -10.54 16.78 -15.63
CA SER A 247 -10.52 16.02 -14.39
C SER A 247 -11.43 14.79 -14.48
N GLY A 248 -11.24 13.83 -13.57
CA GLY A 248 -12.04 12.62 -13.51
C GLY A 248 -11.90 11.77 -14.78
N LEU A 249 -12.99 11.15 -15.22
CA LEU A 249 -12.98 10.25 -16.38
C LEU A 249 -12.77 10.98 -17.73
N ASP A 250 -12.97 12.29 -17.79
CA ASP A 250 -12.76 13.10 -19.01
C ASP A 250 -11.27 13.29 -19.32
N ALA A 251 -10.39 13.14 -18.33
CA ALA A 251 -8.94 13.18 -18.50
C ALA A 251 -8.44 12.12 -19.51
N MET A 252 -9.15 11.01 -19.65
CA MET A 252 -8.77 9.91 -20.57
C MET A 252 -9.10 10.21 -22.05
N SER A 253 -9.84 11.26 -22.38
CA SER A 253 -10.30 11.56 -23.74
C SER A 253 -9.34 12.41 -24.57
N GLN A 254 -8.26 12.97 -23.95
CA GLN A 254 -7.43 14.01 -24.58
C GLN A 254 -5.99 13.54 -24.91
N ARG A 255 -5.86 12.34 -25.46
CA ARG A 255 -4.58 11.65 -25.71
C ARG A 255 -3.52 12.53 -26.40
N ARG A 256 -3.87 13.23 -27.48
CA ARG A 256 -2.94 14.09 -28.22
C ARG A 256 -2.51 15.32 -27.40
N ALA A 257 -3.39 15.88 -26.62
CA ALA A 257 -3.08 17.03 -25.76
C ALA A 257 -2.10 16.65 -24.64
N VAL A 258 -2.27 15.47 -24.05
CA VAL A 258 -1.35 14.94 -23.01
C VAL A 258 0.06 14.80 -23.56
N LEU A 259 0.24 14.13 -24.72
CA LEU A 259 1.54 14.01 -25.39
C LEU A 259 2.15 15.39 -25.69
N ASN A 260 1.36 16.30 -26.28
CA ASN A 260 1.83 17.64 -26.64
C ASN A 260 2.26 18.44 -25.40
N ASN A 261 1.59 18.26 -24.25
CA ASN A 261 1.97 18.91 -23.01
C ASN A 261 3.34 18.45 -22.51
N HIS A 262 3.62 17.13 -22.51
CA HIS A 262 4.92 16.59 -22.11
C HIS A 262 6.05 17.03 -23.05
N VAL A 263 5.78 17.02 -24.38
CA VAL A 263 6.72 17.56 -25.38
C VAL A 263 7.00 19.04 -25.13
N ARG A 264 5.96 19.84 -24.89
CA ARG A 264 6.11 21.28 -24.63
C ARG A 264 6.94 21.54 -23.36
N GLU A 265 6.63 20.84 -22.27
CA GLU A 265 7.32 21.02 -21.02
C GLU A 265 8.79 20.57 -21.09
N THR A 266 9.08 19.50 -21.84
CA THR A 266 10.47 19.09 -22.13
C THR A 266 11.24 20.17 -22.92
N LYS A 267 10.58 20.86 -23.86
CA LYS A 267 11.20 21.99 -24.58
C LYS A 267 11.46 23.19 -23.66
N VAL A 268 10.57 23.45 -22.71
CA VAL A 268 10.80 24.50 -21.69
C VAL A 268 12.02 24.13 -20.85
N LEU A 269 12.10 22.89 -20.35
CA LEU A 269 13.29 22.36 -19.65
C LEU A 269 14.55 22.52 -20.48
N ALA A 270 14.54 22.11 -21.76
CA ALA A 270 15.70 22.22 -22.64
C ALA A 270 16.14 23.68 -22.86
N ALA A 271 15.20 24.61 -22.95
CA ALA A 271 15.48 26.04 -23.04
C ALA A 271 16.10 26.60 -21.75
N ASP A 272 15.61 26.18 -20.60
CA ASP A 272 16.12 26.62 -19.30
C ASP A 272 17.53 26.04 -19.01
N VAL A 273 17.81 24.80 -19.43
CA VAL A 273 19.16 24.21 -19.42
C VAL A 273 20.12 25.03 -20.29
N ARG A 274 19.73 25.33 -21.53
CA ARG A 274 20.56 26.16 -22.43
C ARG A 274 20.80 27.57 -21.90
N ALA A 275 19.85 28.11 -21.17
CA ALA A 275 19.97 29.42 -20.51
C ALA A 275 20.76 29.37 -19.19
N GLY A 276 21.21 28.20 -18.74
CA GLY A 276 21.91 28.02 -17.47
C GLY A 276 21.09 28.27 -16.22
N LYS A 277 19.76 28.20 -16.33
CA LYS A 277 18.84 28.39 -15.20
C LYS A 277 18.71 27.13 -14.32
N VAL A 278 18.86 25.96 -14.93
CA VAL A 278 18.85 24.67 -14.25
C VAL A 278 20.01 23.82 -14.76
N GLU A 279 20.45 22.87 -13.93
CA GLU A 279 21.49 21.92 -14.27
C GLU A 279 21.04 21.02 -15.42
N ALA A 280 21.98 20.65 -16.29
CA ALA A 280 21.68 19.74 -17.39
C ALA A 280 21.43 18.33 -16.89
N PRO A 281 20.24 17.74 -17.06
CA PRO A 281 19.97 16.38 -16.66
C PRO A 281 20.71 15.38 -17.54
N GLN A 282 20.97 14.19 -17.02
CA GLN A 282 21.56 13.08 -17.78
C GLN A 282 20.50 12.11 -18.31
N LEU A 283 19.28 12.25 -17.83
CA LEU A 283 18.09 11.53 -18.28
C LEU A 283 16.82 12.31 -17.91
N VAL A 284 15.75 12.08 -18.66
CA VAL A 284 14.42 12.64 -18.41
C VAL A 284 13.41 11.51 -18.21
N ILE A 285 12.43 11.70 -17.35
CA ILE A 285 11.35 10.74 -17.08
C ILE A 285 10.01 11.41 -17.33
N TRP A 286 9.20 10.80 -18.17
CA TRP A 286 7.80 11.14 -18.41
C TRP A 286 6.89 10.13 -17.69
N PRO A 287 5.73 10.53 -17.18
CA PRO A 287 4.83 9.68 -16.41
C PRO A 287 4.16 8.57 -17.22
N GLU A 288 3.43 7.68 -16.51
CA GLU A 288 2.53 6.71 -17.11
C GLU A 288 1.52 7.42 -18.02
N ASN A 289 1.21 6.81 -19.16
CA ASN A 289 0.27 7.37 -20.14
C ASN A 289 0.62 8.80 -20.59
N SER A 290 1.87 9.19 -20.56
CA SER A 290 2.31 10.45 -21.18
C SER A 290 2.04 10.45 -22.70
N THR A 291 1.87 9.25 -23.27
CA THR A 291 1.21 9.05 -24.56
C THR A 291 0.29 7.82 -24.53
N ASP A 292 -1.01 8.05 -24.75
CA ASP A 292 -2.02 7.01 -25.01
C ASP A 292 -2.18 6.72 -26.51
N ILE A 293 -1.36 7.35 -27.33
CA ILE A 293 -1.22 7.10 -28.75
C ILE A 293 0.03 6.24 -28.89
N ASP A 294 -0.12 5.04 -29.44
CA ASP A 294 0.98 4.12 -29.62
C ASP A 294 2.10 4.76 -30.47
N PRO A 295 3.24 5.17 -29.84
CA PRO A 295 4.28 5.91 -30.56
C PRO A 295 5.13 5.03 -31.47
N LEU A 296 4.96 3.70 -31.39
CA LEU A 296 5.64 2.74 -32.23
C LEU A 296 4.90 2.55 -33.57
N SER A 297 3.58 2.78 -33.57
CA SER A 297 2.72 2.66 -34.78
C SER A 297 2.27 4.02 -35.34
N ASP A 298 2.10 5.06 -34.51
CA ASP A 298 1.79 6.44 -34.96
C ASP A 298 3.09 7.23 -35.18
N SER A 299 3.44 7.42 -36.46
CA SER A 299 4.68 8.11 -36.85
C SER A 299 4.76 9.56 -36.38
N ALA A 300 3.62 10.26 -36.22
CA ALA A 300 3.60 11.63 -35.74
C ALA A 300 3.84 11.70 -34.23
N ALA A 301 3.34 10.73 -33.46
CA ALA A 301 3.64 10.61 -32.03
C ALA A 301 5.13 10.26 -31.81
N GLY A 302 5.65 9.26 -32.54
CA GLY A 302 7.07 8.89 -32.46
C GLY A 302 8.01 10.04 -32.85
N ALA A 303 7.67 10.80 -33.92
CA ALA A 303 8.44 11.97 -34.33
C ALA A 303 8.43 13.10 -33.27
N ALA A 304 7.30 13.32 -32.60
CA ALA A 304 7.20 14.33 -31.56
C ALA A 304 8.07 13.99 -30.34
N ILE A 305 8.09 12.73 -29.91
CA ILE A 305 8.97 12.25 -28.83
C ILE A 305 10.44 12.33 -29.23
N SER A 306 10.79 11.88 -30.46
CA SER A 306 12.16 11.97 -31.00
C SER A 306 12.65 13.42 -31.04
N ALA A 307 11.77 14.36 -31.45
CA ALA A 307 12.12 15.78 -31.46
C ALA A 307 12.40 16.32 -30.04
N ALA A 308 11.62 15.90 -29.04
CA ALA A 308 11.85 16.26 -27.65
C ALA A 308 13.17 15.68 -27.10
N ALA A 309 13.44 14.39 -27.37
CA ALA A 309 14.66 13.71 -26.95
C ALA A 309 15.91 14.35 -27.60
N ASN A 310 15.83 14.71 -28.88
CA ASN A 310 16.91 15.40 -29.58
C ASN A 310 17.13 16.82 -29.08
N ASP A 311 16.07 17.55 -28.71
CA ASP A 311 16.18 18.94 -28.23
C ASP A 311 16.84 19.02 -26.85
N ILE A 312 16.48 18.10 -25.93
CA ILE A 312 17.11 18.02 -24.60
C ILE A 312 18.48 17.32 -24.66
N GLY A 313 18.74 16.47 -25.65
CA GLY A 313 20.02 15.81 -25.89
C GLY A 313 20.31 14.59 -25.02
N VAL A 314 19.35 14.10 -24.22
CA VAL A 314 19.49 12.93 -23.34
C VAL A 314 18.31 11.96 -23.49
N PRO A 315 18.47 10.69 -23.07
CA PRO A 315 17.37 9.73 -23.13
C PRO A 315 16.16 10.17 -22.31
N ILE A 316 14.96 9.89 -22.84
CA ILE A 316 13.68 10.07 -22.14
C ILE A 316 13.10 8.68 -21.85
N LEU A 317 12.76 8.39 -20.61
CA LEU A 317 11.90 7.26 -20.26
C LEU A 317 10.44 7.70 -20.42
N VAL A 318 9.72 7.07 -21.33
CA VAL A 318 8.37 7.47 -21.74
C VAL A 318 7.36 6.42 -21.30
N GLY A 319 6.40 6.81 -20.46
CA GLY A 319 5.26 5.96 -20.15
C GLY A 319 4.23 5.98 -21.29
N ALA A 320 3.95 4.84 -21.89
CA ALA A 320 3.13 4.73 -23.10
C ALA A 320 2.15 3.56 -23.05
N VAL A 321 1.08 3.67 -23.86
CA VAL A 321 0.20 2.56 -24.18
C VAL A 321 0.52 2.12 -25.61
N VAL A 322 0.82 0.83 -25.77
CA VAL A 322 1.14 0.26 -27.09
C VAL A 322 0.30 -0.98 -27.39
N ASN A 323 0.12 -1.28 -28.67
CA ASN A 323 -0.50 -2.53 -29.08
C ASN A 323 0.37 -3.72 -28.68
N ASN A 324 -0.25 -4.77 -28.12
CA ASN A 324 0.46 -5.99 -27.79
C ASN A 324 0.82 -6.75 -29.09
N PRO A 325 2.12 -6.91 -29.43
CA PRO A 325 2.52 -7.59 -30.64
C PRO A 325 2.34 -9.11 -30.59
N THR A 326 2.17 -9.67 -29.38
CA THR A 326 2.07 -11.12 -29.17
C THR A 326 0.63 -11.63 -29.07
N VAL A 327 -0.29 -10.80 -28.57
CA VAL A 327 -1.72 -11.16 -28.41
C VAL A 327 -2.58 -10.07 -29.04
N PRO A 328 -3.04 -10.27 -30.30
CA PRO A 328 -3.86 -9.30 -31.00
C PRO A 328 -5.13 -8.90 -30.21
N GLY A 329 -5.47 -7.63 -30.23
CA GLY A 329 -6.65 -7.10 -29.54
C GLY A 329 -6.44 -6.80 -28.06
N THR A 330 -5.21 -6.95 -27.55
CA THR A 330 -4.82 -6.48 -26.21
C THR A 330 -3.80 -5.35 -26.29
N LEU A 331 -3.62 -4.64 -25.19
CA LEU A 331 -2.67 -3.54 -25.05
C LEU A 331 -1.58 -3.88 -24.02
N TRP A 332 -0.47 -3.16 -24.10
CA TRP A 332 0.55 -3.10 -23.06
C TRP A 332 0.65 -1.70 -22.49
N ASN A 333 0.76 -1.60 -21.18
CA ASN A 333 1.18 -0.41 -20.47
C ASN A 333 2.71 -0.52 -20.26
N VAL A 334 3.48 0.43 -20.78
CA VAL A 334 4.94 0.27 -20.90
C VAL A 334 5.70 1.52 -20.51
N GLY A 335 6.92 1.33 -19.96
CA GLY A 335 7.97 2.33 -19.91
C GLY A 335 8.96 2.08 -21.04
N ILE A 336 9.16 3.01 -21.96
CA ILE A 336 10.05 2.90 -23.14
C ILE A 336 11.22 3.88 -23.01
N VAL A 337 12.45 3.39 -23.13
CA VAL A 337 13.64 4.25 -23.24
C VAL A 337 13.73 4.79 -24.64
N TRP A 338 13.63 6.10 -24.80
CA TRP A 338 13.70 6.82 -26.06
C TRP A 338 15.00 7.63 -26.14
N ASN A 339 15.93 7.13 -26.93
CA ASN A 339 17.25 7.76 -27.07
C ASN A 339 17.24 8.89 -28.09
N PRO A 340 18.06 9.96 -27.88
CA PRO A 340 18.33 10.93 -28.94
C PRO A 340 18.88 10.22 -30.19
N GLN A 341 18.54 10.71 -31.36
CA GLN A 341 18.94 10.27 -32.72
C GLN A 341 18.50 8.82 -33.08
N THR A 342 18.53 7.85 -32.15
CA THR A 342 18.26 6.44 -32.44
C THR A 342 16.80 6.00 -32.12
N GLY A 343 16.06 6.79 -31.32
CA GLY A 343 14.68 6.49 -30.99
C GLY A 343 14.50 5.42 -29.90
N PRO A 344 13.38 4.64 -29.96
CA PRO A 344 13.04 3.68 -28.92
C PRO A 344 14.02 2.51 -28.88
N SER A 345 14.29 2.01 -27.67
CA SER A 345 15.23 0.90 -27.43
C SER A 345 14.66 -0.13 -26.43
N GLN A 346 15.05 -0.08 -25.17
CA GLN A 346 14.55 -0.97 -24.12
C GLN A 346 13.14 -0.56 -23.68
N TYR A 347 12.38 -1.54 -23.21
CA TYR A 347 11.08 -1.28 -22.59
C TYR A 347 10.79 -2.25 -21.45
N TYR A 348 9.93 -1.82 -20.54
CA TYR A 348 9.31 -2.62 -19.49
C TYR A 348 7.80 -2.67 -19.72
N VAL A 349 7.20 -3.84 -19.55
CA VAL A 349 5.74 -4.02 -19.60
C VAL A 349 5.22 -4.21 -18.18
N LYS A 350 4.19 -3.47 -17.79
CA LYS A 350 3.54 -3.55 -16.49
C LYS A 350 3.14 -4.99 -16.14
N ARG A 351 3.61 -5.51 -15.01
CA ARG A 351 3.40 -6.90 -14.57
C ARG A 351 2.06 -7.09 -13.85
N HIS A 352 1.58 -6.03 -13.19
CA HIS A 352 0.33 -6.05 -12.44
C HIS A 352 -0.67 -5.03 -12.98
N PRO A 353 -1.34 -5.31 -14.12
CA PRO A 353 -2.46 -4.51 -14.59
C PRO A 353 -3.56 -4.43 -13.52
N VAL A 354 -4.19 -3.26 -13.40
CA VAL A 354 -5.21 -3.00 -12.38
C VAL A 354 -6.51 -3.71 -12.72
N PRO A 355 -7.01 -4.65 -11.87
CA PRO A 355 -8.30 -5.29 -12.10
C PRO A 355 -9.42 -4.24 -12.20
N PHE A 356 -10.35 -4.42 -13.13
CA PHE A 356 -11.48 -3.53 -13.43
C PHE A 356 -11.11 -2.13 -13.98
N GLY A 357 -9.83 -1.77 -14.00
CA GLY A 357 -9.33 -0.54 -14.59
C GLY A 357 -8.60 -0.78 -15.92
N GLU A 358 -7.73 -1.76 -15.95
CA GLU A 358 -6.92 -2.11 -17.13
C GLU A 358 -7.33 -3.44 -17.76
N TYR A 359 -7.96 -4.35 -17.01
CA TYR A 359 -8.58 -5.56 -17.53
C TYR A 359 -9.82 -5.94 -16.74
N LEU A 360 -10.70 -6.73 -17.36
CA LEU A 360 -11.94 -7.20 -16.73
C LEU A 360 -11.85 -8.69 -16.39
N PRO A 361 -11.67 -9.06 -15.11
CA PRO A 361 -11.80 -10.45 -14.70
C PRO A 361 -13.19 -11.00 -15.07
N GLY A 362 -13.25 -12.08 -15.87
CA GLY A 362 -14.52 -12.64 -16.31
C GLY A 362 -15.33 -11.72 -17.23
N ARG A 363 -14.68 -10.97 -18.13
CA ARG A 363 -15.27 -10.03 -19.09
C ARG A 363 -16.56 -10.57 -19.73
N SER A 364 -16.56 -11.81 -20.21
CA SER A 364 -17.71 -12.42 -20.90
C SER A 364 -18.97 -12.50 -20.05
N LEU A 365 -18.85 -12.50 -18.73
CA LEU A 365 -19.96 -12.51 -17.78
C LEU A 365 -20.31 -11.07 -17.35
N LEU A 366 -19.31 -10.28 -16.93
CA LEU A 366 -19.54 -8.99 -16.31
C LEU A 366 -20.03 -7.92 -17.30
N SER A 367 -19.56 -7.93 -18.55
CA SER A 367 -20.01 -6.99 -19.58
C SER A 367 -21.50 -7.14 -19.94
N ARG A 368 -22.13 -8.28 -19.62
CA ARG A 368 -23.57 -8.49 -19.85
C ARG A 368 -24.45 -7.72 -18.85
N PHE A 369 -23.92 -7.40 -17.67
CA PHE A 369 -24.70 -6.82 -16.57
C PHE A 369 -24.31 -5.38 -16.23
N ILE A 370 -23.13 -4.93 -16.64
CA ILE A 370 -22.56 -3.66 -16.21
C ILE A 370 -22.02 -2.88 -17.41
N SER A 371 -22.83 -1.99 -17.98
CA SER A 371 -22.50 -1.22 -19.19
C SER A 371 -21.30 -0.27 -19.04
N ARG A 372 -20.94 0.13 -17.80
CA ARG A 372 -19.74 0.96 -17.60
C ARG A 372 -18.45 0.28 -18.02
N PHE A 373 -18.40 -1.04 -18.09
CA PHE A 373 -17.23 -1.80 -18.56
C PHE A 373 -16.98 -1.65 -20.06
N ASP A 374 -17.92 -1.09 -20.81
CA ASP A 374 -17.69 -0.68 -22.22
C ASP A 374 -16.63 0.42 -22.34
N ARG A 375 -16.33 1.14 -21.23
CA ARG A 375 -15.24 2.14 -21.17
C ARG A 375 -13.84 1.53 -21.13
N VAL A 376 -13.71 0.23 -20.85
CA VAL A 376 -12.47 -0.55 -20.93
C VAL A 376 -12.58 -1.48 -22.13
N PRO A 377 -12.45 -0.95 -23.36
CA PRO A 377 -12.73 -1.72 -24.58
C PRO A 377 -11.69 -2.80 -24.85
N TYR A 378 -10.47 -2.61 -24.37
CA TYR A 378 -9.35 -3.54 -24.52
C TYR A 378 -8.79 -3.94 -23.15
N ASP A 379 -8.35 -5.19 -23.02
CA ASP A 379 -7.63 -5.65 -21.85
C ASP A 379 -6.14 -5.39 -21.99
N PHE A 380 -5.50 -4.91 -20.94
CA PHE A 380 -4.05 -4.84 -20.85
C PHE A 380 -3.49 -6.19 -20.45
N ALA A 381 -2.52 -6.67 -21.21
CA ALA A 381 -1.82 -7.91 -20.91
C ALA A 381 -0.65 -7.62 -19.93
N ALA A 382 -0.45 -8.54 -18.99
CA ALA A 382 0.64 -8.46 -18.02
C ALA A 382 2.00 -8.75 -18.66
N GLY A 383 3.03 -8.04 -18.21
CA GLY A 383 4.43 -8.36 -18.47
C GLY A 383 4.94 -9.49 -17.58
N GLU A 384 6.06 -10.10 -17.96
CA GLU A 384 6.66 -11.22 -17.22
C GLU A 384 7.99 -10.85 -16.55
N ASN A 385 8.72 -9.87 -17.10
CA ASN A 385 10.08 -9.55 -16.71
C ASN A 385 10.13 -8.46 -15.64
N PRO A 386 11.12 -8.48 -14.72
CA PRO A 386 11.39 -7.36 -13.83
C PRO A 386 11.67 -6.07 -14.60
N GLY A 387 11.17 -4.95 -14.11
CA GLY A 387 11.33 -3.64 -14.70
C GLY A 387 12.73 -3.08 -14.46
N VAL A 388 13.73 -3.46 -15.26
CA VAL A 388 15.08 -2.86 -15.18
C VAL A 388 15.46 -2.27 -16.53
N LEU A 389 15.64 -0.94 -16.55
CA LEU A 389 15.93 -0.18 -17.76
C LEU A 389 17.24 0.62 -17.59
N GLN A 390 18.09 0.60 -18.60
CA GLN A 390 19.25 1.48 -18.69
C GLN A 390 18.83 2.80 -19.33
N VAL A 391 18.75 3.87 -18.54
CA VAL A 391 18.36 5.21 -18.99
C VAL A 391 19.54 6.14 -18.76
N GLY A 392 20.23 6.53 -19.83
CA GLY A 392 21.50 7.26 -19.70
C GLY A 392 22.49 6.52 -18.80
N PRO A 393 23.09 7.17 -17.79
CA PRO A 393 24.04 6.53 -16.89
C PRO A 393 23.39 5.64 -15.80
N ALA A 394 22.06 5.71 -15.61
CA ALA A 394 21.36 5.05 -14.52
C ALA A 394 20.66 3.75 -14.97
N ARG A 395 20.77 2.71 -14.13
CA ARG A 395 19.89 1.53 -14.21
C ARG A 395 18.71 1.78 -13.25
N LEU A 396 17.53 1.96 -13.81
CA LEU A 396 16.32 2.24 -13.04
C LEU A 396 15.51 0.95 -12.83
N ALA A 397 15.03 0.76 -11.60
CA ALA A 397 13.95 -0.18 -11.28
C ALA A 397 12.64 0.51 -11.65
N ASP A 398 12.13 0.22 -12.84
CA ASP A 398 10.90 0.82 -13.37
C ASP A 398 9.67 0.06 -12.86
N VAL A 399 8.75 0.76 -12.24
CA VAL A 399 7.45 0.25 -11.81
C VAL A 399 6.36 1.24 -12.25
N ILE A 400 5.20 0.70 -12.63
CA ILE A 400 4.14 1.52 -13.21
C ILE A 400 2.98 1.64 -12.21
N CYS A 401 2.78 2.86 -11.68
CA CYS A 401 1.63 3.30 -10.92
C CYS A 401 1.35 2.43 -9.68
N PHE A 402 0.28 1.67 -9.70
CA PHE A 402 -0.17 0.79 -8.61
C PHE A 402 0.87 -0.27 -8.20
N GLU A 403 1.82 -0.59 -9.07
CA GLU A 403 2.86 -1.58 -8.80
C GLU A 403 3.76 -1.24 -7.62
N ILE A 404 3.91 0.05 -7.26
CA ILE A 404 4.68 0.48 -6.08
C ILE A 404 4.11 -0.11 -4.77
N ALA A 405 2.84 -0.51 -4.76
CA ALA A 405 2.21 -1.13 -3.61
C ALA A 405 2.61 -2.61 -3.42
N TYR A 406 3.08 -3.28 -4.48
CA TYR A 406 3.47 -4.70 -4.47
C TYR A 406 4.94 -4.90 -4.12
N ASP A 407 5.21 -5.61 -3.03
CA ASP A 407 6.58 -5.86 -2.52
C ASP A 407 7.46 -6.58 -3.55
N GLU A 408 6.92 -7.63 -4.19
CA GLU A 408 7.68 -8.47 -5.12
C GLU A 408 8.06 -7.72 -6.41
N VAL A 409 7.22 -6.82 -6.92
CA VAL A 409 7.52 -6.10 -8.17
C VAL A 409 8.73 -5.20 -7.98
N VAL A 410 8.71 -4.39 -6.93
CA VAL A 410 9.81 -3.46 -6.62
C VAL A 410 11.09 -4.23 -6.26
N ARG A 411 10.95 -5.26 -5.40
CA ARG A 411 12.07 -6.10 -4.96
C ARG A 411 12.76 -6.81 -6.14
N ASP A 412 12.01 -7.41 -7.05
CA ASP A 412 12.56 -8.11 -8.21
C ASP A 412 13.35 -7.17 -9.11
N ALA A 413 12.85 -5.96 -9.35
CA ALA A 413 13.54 -4.94 -10.13
C ALA A 413 14.85 -4.47 -9.44
N VAL A 414 14.83 -4.28 -8.12
CA VAL A 414 16.03 -3.93 -7.35
C VAL A 414 17.05 -5.07 -7.37
N LEU A 415 16.63 -6.32 -7.14
CA LEU A 415 17.53 -7.49 -7.15
C LEU A 415 18.11 -7.77 -8.54
N THR A 416 17.41 -7.38 -9.61
CA THR A 416 17.91 -7.47 -11.00
C THR A 416 18.90 -6.33 -11.33
N GLY A 417 19.14 -5.41 -10.38
CA GLY A 417 20.20 -4.40 -10.46
C GLY A 417 19.70 -2.96 -10.68
N GLY A 418 18.43 -2.67 -10.38
CA GLY A 418 17.92 -1.30 -10.31
C GLY A 418 18.61 -0.51 -9.19
N ARG A 419 19.21 0.64 -9.55
CA ARG A 419 20.00 1.50 -8.64
C ARG A 419 19.21 2.67 -8.06
N ALA A 420 18.11 3.03 -8.69
CA ALA A 420 17.05 3.92 -8.21
C ALA A 420 15.72 3.34 -8.67
N ILE A 421 14.66 3.59 -7.91
CA ILE A 421 13.31 3.17 -8.25
C ILE A 421 12.64 4.31 -9.02
N ASN A 422 12.01 3.99 -10.13
CA ASN A 422 11.21 4.92 -10.90
C ASN A 422 9.74 4.50 -10.87
N VAL A 423 8.84 5.44 -10.62
CA VAL A 423 7.39 5.23 -10.55
C VAL A 423 6.73 6.10 -11.62
N LEU A 424 6.34 5.48 -12.72
CA LEU A 424 5.52 6.14 -13.73
C LEU A 424 4.07 6.12 -13.28
N ALA A 425 3.45 7.28 -13.00
CA ALA A 425 2.12 7.35 -12.42
C ALA A 425 1.14 8.19 -13.24
N ASN A 426 -0.08 7.69 -13.39
CA ASN A 426 -1.19 8.45 -13.94
C ASN A 426 -2.32 8.57 -12.90
N ASN A 427 -2.32 9.69 -12.19
CA ASN A 427 -3.30 9.99 -11.14
C ASN A 427 -4.42 10.93 -11.64
N ALA A 428 -4.46 11.27 -12.93
CA ALA A 428 -5.33 12.31 -13.47
C ALA A 428 -6.83 12.07 -13.17
N THR A 429 -7.27 10.80 -13.23
CA THR A 429 -8.65 10.44 -12.91
C THR A 429 -9.04 10.77 -11.47
N TYR A 430 -8.10 10.66 -10.54
CA TYR A 430 -8.33 10.79 -9.08
C TYR A 430 -7.93 12.16 -8.53
N THR A 431 -7.26 12.99 -9.35
CA THR A 431 -6.73 14.28 -8.90
C THR A 431 -7.63 15.43 -9.37
N HIS A 432 -8.08 16.26 -8.45
CA HIS A 432 -8.92 17.43 -8.71
C HIS A 432 -8.64 18.57 -7.72
N SER A 433 -9.03 19.80 -8.10
CA SER A 433 -8.92 20.99 -7.26
C SER A 433 -10.03 20.98 -6.20
N GLY A 434 -9.79 20.43 -5.03
CA GLY A 434 -10.76 20.41 -3.94
C GLY A 434 -10.23 19.65 -2.73
N PRO A 435 -10.93 19.69 -1.60
CA PRO A 435 -10.51 18.95 -0.41
C PRO A 435 -10.36 17.45 -0.70
N GLY A 436 -9.17 16.90 -0.41
CA GLY A 436 -8.86 15.48 -0.65
C GLY A 436 -8.60 15.12 -2.11
N GLY A 437 -8.55 16.09 -3.04
CA GLY A 437 -8.35 15.85 -4.47
C GLY A 437 -6.97 15.32 -4.86
N SER A 438 -6.01 15.26 -3.94
CA SER A 438 -4.69 14.64 -4.10
C SER A 438 -4.51 13.37 -3.26
N ALA A 439 -5.55 12.94 -2.50
CA ALA A 439 -5.43 11.87 -1.51
C ALA A 439 -4.83 10.58 -2.07
N GLN A 440 -5.26 10.14 -3.25
CA GLN A 440 -4.75 8.92 -3.88
C GLN A 440 -3.25 9.04 -4.21
N SER A 441 -2.82 10.14 -4.82
CA SER A 441 -1.43 10.36 -5.20
C SER A 441 -0.52 10.59 -3.98
N GLU A 442 -1.02 11.24 -2.92
CA GLU A 442 -0.30 11.40 -1.65
C GLU A 442 -0.14 10.04 -0.92
N GLN A 443 -1.17 9.17 -0.94
CA GLN A 443 -1.06 7.82 -0.41
C GLN A 443 -0.03 7.01 -1.18
N GLN A 444 0.02 7.14 -2.51
CA GLN A 444 1.03 6.49 -3.35
C GLN A 444 2.45 7.04 -3.09
N ALA A 445 2.60 8.33 -2.87
CA ALA A 445 3.87 8.94 -2.48
C ALA A 445 4.35 8.42 -1.11
N ALA A 446 3.45 8.24 -0.15
CA ALA A 446 3.78 7.63 1.14
C ALA A 446 4.26 6.17 1.00
N MET A 447 3.66 5.38 0.09
CA MET A 447 4.18 4.05 -0.25
C MET A 447 5.60 4.14 -0.80
N SER A 448 5.85 5.08 -1.71
CA SER A 448 7.15 5.33 -2.32
C SER A 448 8.21 5.70 -1.29
N GLN A 449 7.87 6.48 -0.25
CA GLN A 449 8.77 6.77 0.87
C GLN A 449 9.15 5.49 1.67
N VAL A 450 8.18 4.59 1.89
CA VAL A 450 8.46 3.31 2.54
C VAL A 450 9.38 2.45 1.67
N ARG A 451 9.12 2.39 0.35
CA ARG A 451 9.96 1.65 -0.60
C ARG A 451 11.38 2.21 -0.70
N ALA A 452 11.54 3.53 -0.62
CA ALA A 452 12.87 4.16 -0.61
C ALA A 452 13.74 3.60 0.52
N VAL A 453 13.19 3.48 1.72
CA VAL A 453 13.90 2.95 2.90
C VAL A 453 14.03 1.43 2.84
N GLU A 454 12.99 0.73 2.43
CA GLU A 454 12.97 -0.73 2.33
C GLU A 454 14.07 -1.24 1.41
N HIS A 455 14.25 -0.60 0.27
CA HIS A 455 15.24 -1.01 -0.73
C HIS A 455 16.54 -0.20 -0.68
N GLY A 456 16.62 0.85 0.16
CA GLY A 456 17.77 1.75 0.24
C GLY A 456 18.05 2.46 -1.08
N ARG A 457 17.01 2.91 -1.80
CA ARG A 457 17.07 3.52 -3.13
C ARG A 457 16.39 4.88 -3.16
N SER A 458 16.89 5.79 -4.00
CA SER A 458 16.10 6.97 -4.39
C SER A 458 14.84 6.50 -5.11
N VAL A 459 13.71 7.19 -4.89
CA VAL A 459 12.47 6.95 -5.63
C VAL A 459 12.07 8.21 -6.39
N LEU A 460 11.83 8.04 -7.68
CA LEU A 460 11.47 9.07 -8.65
C LEU A 460 10.01 8.87 -9.03
N ILE A 461 9.12 9.74 -8.57
CA ILE A 461 7.71 9.68 -8.94
C ILE A 461 7.48 10.69 -10.06
N ALA A 462 7.23 10.22 -11.27
CA ALA A 462 6.77 11.04 -12.37
C ALA A 462 5.26 10.84 -12.52
N ALA A 463 4.47 11.87 -12.25
CA ALA A 463 3.01 11.85 -12.35
C ALA A 463 2.51 12.76 -13.46
N THR A 464 1.38 12.41 -14.09
CA THR A 464 0.76 13.26 -15.12
C THR A 464 0.26 14.57 -14.53
N SER A 465 -0.41 14.54 -13.38
CA SER A 465 -0.99 15.71 -12.71
C SER A 465 -1.08 15.54 -11.17
N GLY A 466 -0.71 14.36 -10.65
CA GLY A 466 -0.67 14.07 -9.21
C GLY A 466 0.63 14.54 -8.55
N VAL A 467 1.08 13.82 -7.54
CA VAL A 467 2.35 14.10 -6.85
C VAL A 467 3.52 13.63 -7.71
N THR A 468 4.25 14.58 -8.30
CA THR A 468 5.58 14.34 -8.88
C THR A 468 6.62 14.73 -7.84
N ALA A 469 7.53 13.80 -7.48
CA ALA A 469 8.47 14.01 -6.39
C ALA A 469 9.76 13.20 -6.55
N ILE A 470 10.83 13.70 -5.94
CA ILE A 470 12.09 13.00 -5.75
C ILE A 470 12.23 12.68 -4.26
N ILE A 471 12.44 11.39 -3.96
CA ILE A 471 12.59 10.87 -2.60
C ILE A 471 13.98 10.27 -2.47
N ASN A 472 14.73 10.67 -1.44
CA ASN A 472 16.05 10.12 -1.19
C ASN A 472 15.98 8.71 -0.54
N PRO A 473 17.08 7.93 -0.48
CA PRO A 473 17.07 6.58 0.09
C PRO A 473 16.70 6.53 1.58
N ALA A 474 16.71 7.66 2.29
CA ALA A 474 16.27 7.78 3.68
C ALA A 474 14.74 7.94 3.81
N GLY A 475 14.01 8.02 2.67
CA GLY A 475 12.57 8.18 2.62
C GLY A 475 12.09 9.64 2.73
N GLU A 476 13.00 10.61 2.59
CA GLU A 476 12.67 12.03 2.65
C GLU A 476 12.35 12.57 1.26
N VAL A 477 11.28 13.34 1.14
CA VAL A 477 10.93 14.07 -0.08
C VAL A 477 11.87 15.27 -0.21
N VAL A 478 12.76 15.24 -1.20
CA VAL A 478 13.77 16.31 -1.42
C VAL A 478 13.27 17.37 -2.39
N ALA A 479 12.41 16.98 -3.35
CA ALA A 479 11.77 17.89 -4.29
C ALA A 479 10.36 17.41 -4.63
N GLN A 480 9.44 18.35 -4.83
CA GLN A 480 8.05 18.05 -5.23
C GLN A 480 7.51 19.15 -6.13
N ALA A 481 6.84 18.77 -7.23
CA ALA A 481 6.14 19.68 -8.13
C ALA A 481 4.74 20.05 -7.62
N PRO A 482 4.20 21.20 -8.03
CA PRO A 482 2.79 21.54 -7.81
C PRO A 482 1.88 20.50 -8.47
N VAL A 483 0.80 20.14 -7.78
CA VAL A 483 -0.23 19.23 -8.32
C VAL A 483 -1.09 19.97 -9.34
N LEU A 484 -1.52 19.30 -10.41
CA LEU A 484 -2.38 19.82 -11.50
C LEU A 484 -1.73 20.88 -12.41
N GLU A 485 -0.48 21.21 -12.21
CA GLU A 485 0.24 22.20 -13.02
C GLU A 485 1.27 21.53 -13.93
N ALA A 486 1.52 22.08 -15.12
CA ALA A 486 2.65 21.68 -15.94
C ALA A 486 3.94 22.18 -15.26
N SER A 487 4.91 21.28 -15.06
CA SER A 487 6.13 21.57 -14.33
C SER A 487 7.21 20.53 -14.61
N TYR A 488 8.45 20.84 -14.23
CA TYR A 488 9.52 19.85 -14.18
C TYR A 488 10.32 19.99 -12.86
N LEU A 489 10.94 18.89 -12.44
CA LEU A 489 11.91 18.86 -11.36
C LEU A 489 13.26 18.43 -11.93
N VAL A 490 14.35 19.08 -11.49
CA VAL A 490 15.72 18.65 -11.79
C VAL A 490 16.49 18.56 -10.49
N ASP A 491 17.12 17.40 -10.25
CA ASP A 491 17.93 17.20 -9.04
C ASP A 491 18.97 16.09 -9.25
N GLU A 492 20.05 16.13 -8.49
CA GLU A 492 21.03 15.07 -8.43
C GLU A 492 20.60 14.01 -7.41
N ILE A 493 20.48 12.75 -7.85
CA ILE A 493 20.07 11.64 -7.00
C ILE A 493 21.21 10.67 -6.74
N PRO A 494 21.30 10.11 -5.52
CA PRO A 494 22.21 8.99 -5.23
C PRO A 494 21.74 7.70 -5.91
N LEU A 495 22.68 6.99 -6.55
CA LEU A 495 22.52 5.67 -7.13
C LEU A 495 23.19 4.64 -6.20
N ARG A 496 22.49 3.55 -5.85
CA ARG A 496 22.98 2.61 -4.85
C ARG A 496 22.91 1.18 -5.35
N ASP A 497 23.88 0.35 -4.92
CA ASP A 497 24.01 -1.07 -5.26
C ASP A 497 23.74 -2.01 -4.07
N THR A 498 23.92 -1.53 -2.84
CA THR A 498 23.75 -2.33 -1.62
C THR A 498 22.34 -2.89 -1.52
N ILE A 499 22.24 -4.20 -1.34
CA ILE A 499 21.01 -4.93 -1.12
C ILE A 499 20.69 -4.94 0.38
N THR A 500 19.51 -4.49 0.76
CA THR A 500 19.06 -4.43 2.16
C THR A 500 18.82 -5.81 2.74
N ILE A 501 18.66 -5.91 4.06
CA ILE A 501 18.25 -7.16 4.71
C ILE A 501 16.83 -7.53 4.26
N ALA A 502 15.94 -6.55 4.17
CA ALA A 502 14.56 -6.74 3.68
C ALA A 502 14.53 -7.38 2.28
N ASP A 503 15.37 -6.90 1.35
CA ASP A 503 15.49 -7.48 0.00
C ASP A 503 15.94 -8.93 0.03
N ARG A 504 16.85 -9.28 0.94
CA ARG A 504 17.39 -10.65 1.06
C ARG A 504 16.37 -11.63 1.61
N ILE A 505 15.61 -11.21 2.63
CA ILE A 505 14.61 -12.07 3.29
C ILE A 505 13.26 -12.12 2.55
N GLY A 506 12.92 -11.08 1.78
CA GLY A 506 11.68 -11.02 0.99
C GLY A 506 10.44 -11.28 1.82
N ALA A 507 9.50 -12.10 1.32
CA ALA A 507 8.22 -12.38 1.95
C ALA A 507 8.29 -13.38 3.14
N TRP A 508 9.46 -13.89 3.52
CA TRP A 508 9.57 -14.87 4.61
C TRP A 508 8.97 -14.39 5.94
N PRO A 509 9.14 -13.12 6.38
CA PRO A 509 8.50 -12.63 7.60
C PRO A 509 6.98 -12.77 7.58
N GLU A 510 6.33 -12.46 6.46
CA GLU A 510 4.87 -12.57 6.30
C GLU A 510 4.40 -14.02 6.44
N TRP A 511 5.05 -14.95 5.74
CA TRP A 511 4.68 -16.36 5.75
C TRP A 511 4.94 -17.04 7.10
N LEU A 512 6.02 -16.66 7.80
CA LEU A 512 6.29 -17.14 9.16
C LEU A 512 5.22 -16.65 10.14
N LEU A 513 4.83 -15.39 10.06
CA LEU A 513 3.77 -14.83 10.90
C LEU A 513 2.40 -15.45 10.56
N PHE A 514 2.11 -15.68 9.29
CA PHE A 514 0.89 -16.39 8.88
C PHE A 514 0.84 -17.81 9.44
N LEU A 515 1.90 -18.57 9.32
CA LEU A 515 2.01 -19.92 9.91
C LEU A 515 1.85 -19.89 11.43
N ALA A 516 2.50 -18.94 12.11
CA ALA A 516 2.34 -18.75 13.54
C ALA A 516 0.86 -18.51 13.92
N VAL A 517 0.13 -17.71 13.16
CA VAL A 517 -1.30 -17.46 13.38
C VAL A 517 -2.12 -18.74 13.24
N LEU A 518 -1.88 -19.55 12.22
CA LEU A 518 -2.56 -20.84 12.04
C LEU A 518 -2.32 -21.78 13.23
N VAL A 519 -1.07 -21.88 13.68
CA VAL A 519 -0.70 -22.66 14.87
C VAL A 519 -1.40 -22.08 16.13
N GLY A 520 -1.37 -20.76 16.31
CA GLY A 520 -2.00 -20.09 17.44
C GLY A 520 -3.51 -20.32 17.51
N VAL A 521 -4.22 -20.20 16.39
CA VAL A 521 -5.67 -20.47 16.31
C VAL A 521 -5.95 -21.94 16.64
N SER A 522 -5.18 -22.87 16.10
CA SER A 522 -5.32 -24.30 16.37
C SER A 522 -5.10 -24.63 17.86
N LEU A 523 -4.01 -24.14 18.45
CA LEU A 523 -3.71 -24.34 19.87
C LEU A 523 -4.80 -23.75 20.78
N SER A 524 -5.27 -22.52 20.49
CA SER A 524 -6.33 -21.88 21.25
C SER A 524 -7.64 -22.69 21.19
N THR A 525 -7.98 -23.22 20.02
CA THR A 525 -9.21 -24.00 19.80
C THR A 525 -9.14 -25.36 20.54
N VAL A 526 -8.00 -26.07 20.44
CA VAL A 526 -7.80 -27.35 21.15
C VAL A 526 -7.85 -27.15 22.67
N ARG A 527 -7.19 -26.13 23.22
CA ARG A 527 -7.24 -25.81 24.65
C ARG A 527 -8.66 -25.52 25.11
N TYR A 528 -9.42 -24.76 24.33
CA TYR A 528 -10.82 -24.43 24.63
C TYR A 528 -11.72 -25.67 24.63
N ARG A 529 -11.60 -26.55 23.63
CA ARG A 529 -12.37 -27.79 23.58
C ARG A 529 -12.04 -28.73 24.75
N ARG A 530 -10.75 -28.81 25.16
CA ARG A 530 -10.33 -29.61 26.31
C ARG A 530 -10.91 -29.08 27.61
N SER A 531 -10.89 -27.74 27.84
CA SER A 531 -11.45 -27.16 29.07
C SER A 531 -12.97 -27.39 29.20
N ARG A 532 -13.74 -27.28 28.09
CA ARG A 532 -15.18 -27.59 28.10
C ARG A 532 -15.49 -29.06 28.40
N ARG A 533 -14.72 -30.00 27.85
CA ARG A 533 -14.86 -31.44 28.15
C ARG A 533 -14.61 -31.75 29.61
N ILE A 534 -13.63 -31.08 30.25
CA ILE A 534 -13.34 -31.26 31.68
C ILE A 534 -14.47 -30.69 32.52
N GLN A 535 -15.16 -29.64 32.10
CA GLN A 535 -16.27 -29.00 32.79
C GLN A 535 -17.63 -29.68 32.53
N GLY A 536 -17.70 -30.75 31.74
CA GLY A 536 -18.92 -31.52 31.50
C GLY A 536 -19.96 -30.84 30.62
N GLU A 537 -19.61 -29.76 29.89
CA GLU A 537 -20.53 -29.10 28.96
C GLU A 537 -20.65 -29.88 27.63
N PRO A 538 -21.90 -30.11 27.10
CA PRO A 538 -22.10 -30.81 25.83
C PRO A 538 -21.35 -30.11 24.69
N THR A 539 -20.73 -30.89 23.81
CA THR A 539 -20.19 -30.38 22.54
C THR A 539 -21.34 -30.18 21.55
N ASP A 540 -21.37 -29.05 20.88
CA ASP A 540 -22.38 -28.59 19.89
C ASP A 540 -22.51 -29.48 18.63
N ASP A 541 -21.90 -30.70 18.64
CA ASP A 541 -21.88 -31.63 17.51
C ASP A 541 -23.01 -32.69 17.59
N SER A 542 -24.03 -32.53 18.48
CA SER A 542 -25.06 -33.55 18.70
C SER A 542 -26.49 -33.22 18.16
N ASP A 543 -26.62 -32.21 17.31
CA ASP A 543 -27.93 -31.81 16.76
C ASP A 543 -28.12 -32.21 15.26
N ASP A 544 -27.53 -33.35 14.84
CA ASP A 544 -27.86 -33.85 13.49
C ASP A 544 -27.87 -35.42 13.46
N ASP A 545 -28.67 -36.04 14.28
CA ASP A 545 -29.19 -37.40 13.99
C ASP A 545 -30.18 -37.84 15.09
N SER A 546 -31.47 -37.50 14.96
CA SER A 546 -32.58 -38.34 15.43
C SER A 546 -33.91 -37.76 14.96
N SER A 547 -34.29 -38.09 13.77
CA SER A 547 -35.73 -38.20 13.43
C SER A 547 -36.11 -39.66 13.46
N PRO A 548 -36.95 -40.13 14.40
CA PRO A 548 -37.54 -41.44 14.26
C PRO A 548 -38.67 -41.37 13.26
N ALA A 549 -38.55 -42.19 12.21
CA ALA A 549 -39.69 -42.65 11.46
C ALA A 549 -40.61 -43.46 12.39
N GLU A 550 -41.83 -42.99 12.63
CA GLU A 550 -42.94 -43.85 12.98
C GLU A 550 -44.28 -43.18 12.65
N ARG A 551 -44.99 -43.87 11.69
CA ARG A 551 -46.42 -44.06 11.41
C ARG A 551 -47.16 -42.99 10.61
#